data_38525f6cd6636fb8f7b31aa89edadfb0
#
_entry.id   38525f6cd6636fb8f7b31aa89edadfb0
#
_cell.length_a   1.000
_cell.length_b   1.000
_cell.length_c   1.000
_cell.angle_alpha   90.00
_cell.angle_beta   90.00
_cell.angle_gamma   90.00
#
_symmetry.space_group_name_H-M   'P 1'
#
loop_
_entity.id
_entity.type
_entity.pdbx_description
1 polymer ?
#
loop_
_entity_poly.entity_id
_entity_poly.type
_entity_poly.pdbx_seq_one_letter_code
_entity_poly.pdbx_strand_id
1 'polypeptide(L)'
;MTLAAMVVVWAAGVKAPDFLKDLGGLETNRINQLVVLPTLQTTRDGNIFAIGDCAACPWLGKEGAQVPPRAQSAHQQASHMVKQIENRLRHKPLAPWRYHDFGSLVSLGDYSVVGNLMGGLVGPNLWIEGWFARMMYLSLYKMHELALHGFWKVTLDTVARIITRRTEPHVKLH
;
A
#
# COMPACT_ATOMS: atom_id res chain seq x y z
N MET A 1 -14.48 -32.92 3.06
CA MET A 1 -14.56 -32.88 1.60
C MET A 1 -13.14 -32.90 1.04
N THR A 2 -12.77 -33.96 0.31
CA THR A 2 -11.43 -34.11 -0.25
C THR A 2 -11.53 -33.79 -1.74
N LEU A 3 -10.77 -32.79 -2.21
CA LEU A 3 -10.69 -32.41 -3.63
C LEU A 3 -9.42 -33.01 -4.22
N ALA A 4 -9.57 -33.83 -5.28
CA ALA A 4 -8.43 -34.31 -6.04
C ALA A 4 -8.00 -33.18 -7.02
N ALA A 5 -6.79 -32.65 -6.84
CA ALA A 5 -6.24 -31.61 -7.71
C ALA A 5 -4.78 -31.94 -8.02
N MET A 6 -4.35 -31.71 -9.28
CA MET A 6 -2.96 -31.86 -9.70
C MET A 6 -2.08 -30.68 -9.23
N VAL A 7 -2.68 -29.49 -9.09
CA VAL A 7 -2.02 -28.27 -8.63
C VAL A 7 -2.94 -27.56 -7.66
N VAL A 8 -2.41 -27.15 -6.51
CA VAL A 8 -3.10 -26.33 -5.52
C VAL A 8 -2.35 -25.00 -5.41
N VAL A 9 -3.05 -23.88 -5.72
CA VAL A 9 -2.52 -22.54 -5.54
C VAL A 9 -3.23 -21.90 -4.35
N TRP A 10 -2.46 -21.59 -3.29
CA TRP A 10 -2.96 -20.89 -2.12
C TRP A 10 -2.70 -19.40 -2.27
N ALA A 11 -3.72 -18.63 -2.61
CA ALA A 11 -3.67 -17.18 -2.71
C ALA A 11 -4.39 -16.57 -1.50
N ALA A 12 -3.72 -16.53 -0.35
CA ALA A 12 -4.26 -15.96 0.87
C ALA A 12 -4.15 -14.42 0.86
N GLY A 13 -5.17 -13.76 1.42
CA GLY A 13 -5.15 -12.32 1.66
C GLY A 13 -4.27 -11.91 2.85
N VAL A 14 -4.15 -10.61 3.07
CA VAL A 14 -3.44 -10.04 4.24
C VAL A 14 -4.38 -10.02 5.44
N LYS A 15 -3.87 -10.42 6.60
CA LYS A 15 -4.53 -10.29 7.91
C LYS A 15 -3.60 -9.50 8.82
N ALA A 16 -4.15 -8.55 9.56
CA ALA A 16 -3.39 -7.81 10.55
C ALA A 16 -2.99 -8.72 11.74
N PRO A 17 -1.90 -8.42 12.46
CA PRO A 17 -1.42 -9.24 13.57
C PRO A 17 -2.47 -9.51 14.63
N ASP A 18 -2.44 -10.70 15.24
CA ASP A 18 -3.46 -11.13 16.20
C ASP A 18 -3.48 -10.29 17.48
N PHE A 19 -2.36 -9.69 17.87
CA PHE A 19 -2.31 -8.83 19.06
C PHE A 19 -3.20 -7.57 18.94
N LEU A 20 -3.55 -7.15 17.72
CA LEU A 20 -4.45 -6.00 17.54
C LEU A 20 -5.89 -6.31 17.96
N LYS A 21 -6.29 -7.58 17.92
CA LYS A 21 -7.67 -8.00 18.24
C LYS A 21 -8.13 -7.58 19.64
N ASP A 22 -7.23 -7.60 20.60
CA ASP A 22 -7.56 -7.32 22.00
C ASP A 22 -6.81 -6.09 22.53
N LEU A 23 -6.29 -5.24 21.65
CA LEU A 23 -5.48 -4.08 22.00
C LEU A 23 -6.33 -2.99 22.65
N GLY A 24 -6.29 -2.91 23.99
CA GLY A 24 -6.90 -1.82 24.77
C GLY A 24 -8.41 -1.63 24.55
N GLY A 25 -9.15 -2.66 24.15
CA GLY A 25 -10.58 -2.57 23.86
C GLY A 25 -10.92 -1.83 22.56
N LEU A 26 -9.94 -1.61 21.69
CA LEU A 26 -10.15 -1.01 20.38
C LEU A 26 -10.96 -1.95 19.47
N GLU A 27 -11.75 -1.35 18.60
CA GLU A 27 -12.58 -2.09 17.65
C GLU A 27 -11.74 -2.61 16.47
N THR A 28 -11.91 -3.90 16.14
CA THR A 28 -11.27 -4.51 14.96
C THR A 28 -12.29 -5.14 14.04
N ASN A 29 -11.94 -5.19 12.75
CA ASN A 29 -12.72 -5.91 11.76
C ASN A 29 -12.35 -7.42 11.74
N ARG A 30 -12.98 -8.20 10.83
CA ARG A 30 -12.81 -9.65 10.71
C ARG A 30 -11.36 -10.09 10.44
N ILE A 31 -10.51 -9.24 9.90
CA ILE A 31 -9.10 -9.50 9.60
C ILE A 31 -8.16 -8.76 10.56
N ASN A 32 -8.64 -8.45 11.77
CA ASN A 32 -7.93 -7.78 12.86
C ASN A 32 -7.43 -6.36 12.57
N GLN A 33 -7.90 -5.70 11.52
CA GLN A 33 -7.57 -4.29 11.31
C GLN A 33 -8.35 -3.42 12.29
N LEU A 34 -7.71 -2.42 12.87
CA LEU A 34 -8.35 -1.42 13.72
C LEU A 34 -9.35 -0.60 12.91
N VAL A 35 -10.59 -0.53 13.36
CA VAL A 35 -11.62 0.28 12.70
C VAL A 35 -11.35 1.76 12.99
N VAL A 36 -11.25 2.55 11.92
CA VAL A 36 -10.95 3.97 12.04
C VAL A 36 -12.01 4.83 11.34
N LEU A 37 -12.14 6.06 11.81
CA LEU A 37 -12.92 7.11 11.17
C LEU A 37 -12.20 7.64 9.92
N PRO A 38 -12.85 8.41 9.06
CA PRO A 38 -12.17 9.08 7.95
C PRO A 38 -11.01 10.00 8.36
N THR A 39 -10.96 10.44 9.60
CA THR A 39 -9.86 11.21 10.20
C THR A 39 -8.67 10.33 10.62
N LEU A 40 -8.75 9.00 10.40
CA LEU A 40 -7.79 7.97 10.81
C LEU A 40 -7.69 7.75 12.32
N GLN A 41 -8.57 8.37 13.11
CA GLN A 41 -8.73 8.09 14.55
C GLN A 41 -9.46 6.76 14.73
N THR A 42 -9.13 6.00 15.76
CA THR A 42 -9.91 4.80 16.11
C THR A 42 -11.31 5.18 16.59
N THR A 43 -12.27 4.28 16.40
CA THR A 43 -13.67 4.52 16.77
C THR A 43 -13.91 4.61 18.27
N ARG A 44 -13.00 4.02 19.07
CA ARG A 44 -13.12 3.95 20.55
C ARG A 44 -12.32 5.01 21.29
N ASP A 45 -11.21 5.48 20.68
CA ASP A 45 -10.36 6.50 21.28
C ASP A 45 -9.84 7.48 20.22
N GLY A 46 -10.26 8.73 20.31
CA GLY A 46 -9.84 9.81 19.39
C GLY A 46 -8.39 10.25 19.56
N ASN A 47 -7.65 9.70 20.54
CA ASN A 47 -6.22 9.96 20.69
C ASN A 47 -5.34 8.91 20.00
N ILE A 48 -5.94 7.80 19.58
CA ILE A 48 -5.27 6.69 18.93
C ILE A 48 -5.61 6.73 17.42
N PHE A 49 -4.58 6.63 16.61
CA PHE A 49 -4.69 6.62 15.16
C PHE A 49 -4.15 5.30 14.60
N ALA A 50 -4.73 4.83 13.51
CA ALA A 50 -4.18 3.70 12.76
C ALA A 50 -4.12 4.05 11.26
N ILE A 51 -3.04 3.62 10.61
CA ILE A 51 -2.79 3.85 9.18
C ILE A 51 -2.18 2.59 8.54
N GLY A 52 -2.21 2.52 7.22
CA GLY A 52 -1.64 1.40 6.46
C GLY A 52 -2.45 0.12 6.60
N ASP A 53 -1.79 -1.02 6.50
CA ASP A 53 -2.43 -2.34 6.42
C ASP A 53 -3.13 -2.76 7.73
N CYS A 54 -2.82 -2.12 8.85
CA CYS A 54 -3.49 -2.38 10.13
C CYS A 54 -4.75 -1.54 10.36
N ALA A 55 -5.13 -0.65 9.43
CA ALA A 55 -6.28 0.23 9.55
C ALA A 55 -7.43 -0.15 8.60
N ALA A 56 -8.62 -0.33 9.14
CA ALA A 56 -9.86 -0.47 8.37
C ALA A 56 -10.49 0.91 8.19
N CYS A 57 -10.03 1.64 7.17
CA CYS A 57 -10.52 2.99 6.87
C CYS A 57 -11.66 2.94 5.84
N PRO A 58 -12.79 3.64 6.07
CA PRO A 58 -13.87 3.72 5.09
C PRO A 58 -13.40 4.46 3.82
N TRP A 59 -13.83 3.98 2.66
CA TRP A 59 -13.54 4.63 1.38
C TRP A 59 -14.59 5.71 1.10
N LEU A 60 -14.24 6.95 1.37
CA LEU A 60 -15.15 8.07 1.12
C LEU A 60 -15.54 8.16 -0.37
N GLY A 61 -16.85 8.13 -0.63
CA GLY A 61 -17.40 8.14 -1.99
C GLY A 61 -17.70 6.76 -2.56
N LYS A 62 -17.43 5.67 -1.81
CA LYS A 62 -17.86 4.30 -2.15
C LYS A 62 -18.55 3.68 -0.94
N GLU A 63 -19.87 3.67 -0.95
CA GLU A 63 -20.67 3.18 0.17
C GLU A 63 -20.33 1.72 0.52
N GLY A 64 -20.15 1.44 1.82
CA GLY A 64 -19.83 0.12 2.34
C GLY A 64 -18.42 -0.39 2.02
N ALA A 65 -17.62 0.34 1.24
CA ALA A 65 -16.29 -0.07 0.87
C ALA A 65 -15.23 0.42 1.87
N GLN A 66 -14.19 -0.39 2.05
CA GLN A 66 -12.98 -0.02 2.79
C GLN A 66 -11.83 0.23 1.82
N VAL A 67 -10.94 1.12 2.21
CA VAL A 67 -9.71 1.36 1.46
C VAL A 67 -8.84 0.09 1.49
N PRO A 68 -8.38 -0.41 0.33
CA PRO A 68 -7.59 -1.62 0.29
C PRO A 68 -6.22 -1.44 0.96
N PRO A 69 -5.71 -2.47 1.66
CA PRO A 69 -4.38 -2.45 2.25
C PRO A 69 -3.31 -2.52 1.13
N ARG A 70 -2.74 -1.37 0.82
CA ARG A 70 -1.74 -1.21 -0.24
C ARG A 70 -0.71 -0.16 0.15
N ALA A 71 0.50 -0.27 -0.36
CA ALA A 71 1.57 0.71 -0.12
C ALA A 71 1.15 2.15 -0.47
N GLN A 72 0.41 2.35 -1.56
CA GLN A 72 -0.10 3.67 -1.92
C GLN A 72 -1.10 4.24 -0.91
N SER A 73 -1.94 3.40 -0.30
CA SER A 73 -2.87 3.81 0.76
C SER A 73 -2.10 4.27 1.99
N ALA A 74 -1.13 3.45 2.44
CA ALA A 74 -0.28 3.75 3.58
C ALA A 74 0.51 5.06 3.40
N HIS A 75 1.09 5.27 2.21
CA HIS A 75 1.84 6.49 1.88
C HIS A 75 0.95 7.75 1.92
N GLN A 76 -0.24 7.69 1.32
CA GLN A 76 -1.18 8.80 1.32
C GLN A 76 -1.69 9.10 2.75
N GLN A 77 -1.98 8.06 3.54
CA GLN A 77 -2.38 8.20 4.94
C GLN A 77 -1.26 8.82 5.79
N ALA A 78 -0.02 8.36 5.63
CA ALA A 78 1.12 8.93 6.34
C ALA A 78 1.32 10.41 6.02
N SER A 79 1.25 10.78 4.75
CA SER A 79 1.36 12.18 4.31
C SER A 79 0.22 13.05 4.86
N HIS A 80 -1.00 12.50 4.94
CA HIS A 80 -2.13 13.18 5.55
C HIS A 80 -1.93 13.34 7.06
N MET A 81 -1.46 12.31 7.75
CA MET A 81 -1.26 12.32 9.21
C MET A 81 -0.27 13.38 9.68
N VAL A 82 0.80 13.67 8.93
CA VAL A 82 1.72 14.77 9.27
C VAL A 82 0.95 16.08 9.46
N LYS A 83 0.06 16.42 8.52
CA LYS A 83 -0.77 17.63 8.59
C LYS A 83 -1.79 17.56 9.73
N GLN A 84 -2.36 16.37 10.00
CA GLN A 84 -3.32 16.21 11.07
C GLN A 84 -2.67 16.34 12.46
N ILE A 85 -1.46 15.84 12.63
CA ILE A 85 -0.69 16.04 13.87
C ILE A 85 -0.42 17.54 14.10
N GLU A 86 0.01 18.27 13.07
CA GLU A 86 0.16 19.72 13.16
C GLU A 86 -1.13 20.44 13.52
N ASN A 87 -2.26 20.05 12.90
CA ASN A 87 -3.57 20.61 13.22
C ASN A 87 -3.92 20.36 14.68
N ARG A 88 -3.70 19.14 15.17
CA ARG A 88 -3.98 18.77 16.56
C ARG A 88 -3.14 19.59 17.55
N LEU A 89 -1.85 19.75 17.29
CA LEU A 89 -0.96 20.57 18.12
C LEU A 89 -1.38 22.05 18.16
N ARG A 90 -2.06 22.50 17.11
CA ARG A 90 -2.60 23.87 16.99
C ARG A 90 -4.08 23.97 17.40
N HIS A 91 -4.64 22.92 18.03
CA HIS A 91 -6.04 22.83 18.43
C HIS A 91 -7.04 23.08 17.26
N LYS A 92 -6.64 22.74 16.03
CA LYS A 92 -7.50 22.79 14.84
C LYS A 92 -8.25 21.48 14.65
N PRO A 93 -9.45 21.51 14.02
CA PRO A 93 -10.18 20.29 13.70
C PRO A 93 -9.39 19.40 12.74
N LEU A 94 -9.54 18.08 12.92
CA LEU A 94 -8.96 17.10 12.02
C LEU A 94 -9.80 16.98 10.74
N ALA A 95 -9.13 16.95 9.60
CA ALA A 95 -9.78 16.81 8.30
C ALA A 95 -9.94 15.32 7.91
N PRO A 96 -11.04 14.94 7.26
CA PRO A 96 -11.20 13.60 6.72
C PRO A 96 -10.20 13.35 5.58
N TRP A 97 -9.62 12.16 5.55
CA TRP A 97 -8.76 11.70 4.48
C TRP A 97 -9.57 11.12 3.33
N ARG A 98 -9.13 11.36 2.10
CA ARG A 98 -9.70 10.78 0.88
C ARG A 98 -8.64 9.97 0.15
N TYR A 99 -8.96 8.72 -0.13
CA TYR A 99 -8.11 7.83 -0.90
C TYR A 99 -8.21 8.12 -2.40
N HIS A 100 -7.05 8.27 -3.04
CA HIS A 100 -6.92 8.35 -4.49
C HIS A 100 -6.32 7.04 -5.01
N ASP A 101 -7.10 6.27 -5.76
CA ASP A 101 -6.64 5.00 -6.33
C ASP A 101 -5.93 5.26 -7.65
N PHE A 102 -4.62 5.06 -7.67
CA PHE A 102 -3.80 5.16 -8.88
C PHE A 102 -3.72 3.83 -9.65
N GLY A 103 -4.52 2.85 -9.28
CA GLY A 103 -4.50 1.52 -9.85
C GLY A 103 -3.62 0.54 -9.06
N SER A 104 -3.41 -0.63 -9.62
CA SER A 104 -2.54 -1.64 -9.04
C SER A 104 -1.72 -2.34 -10.11
N LEU A 105 -0.42 -2.51 -9.82
CA LEU A 105 0.52 -3.23 -10.64
C LEU A 105 1.05 -4.42 -9.86
N VAL A 106 1.03 -5.59 -10.46
CA VAL A 106 1.56 -6.82 -9.88
C VAL A 106 2.70 -7.31 -10.74
N SER A 107 3.88 -7.49 -10.14
CA SER A 107 5.01 -8.12 -10.80
C SER A 107 4.89 -9.64 -10.70
N LEU A 108 4.99 -10.31 -11.82
CA LEU A 108 5.05 -11.76 -11.94
C LEU A 108 6.52 -12.25 -12.05
N GLY A 109 7.40 -11.60 -11.34
CA GLY A 109 8.84 -11.86 -11.36
C GLY A 109 9.49 -11.38 -12.66
N ASP A 110 10.35 -12.21 -13.23
CA ASP A 110 11.09 -11.85 -14.45
C ASP A 110 10.24 -11.94 -15.73
N TYR A 111 9.04 -12.51 -15.66
CA TYR A 111 8.23 -12.83 -16.83
C TYR A 111 7.36 -11.67 -17.30
N SER A 112 6.61 -11.03 -16.41
CA SER A 112 5.78 -9.89 -16.79
C SER A 112 5.32 -9.05 -15.61
N VAL A 113 4.87 -7.84 -15.88
CA VAL A 113 4.12 -6.99 -14.96
C VAL A 113 2.74 -6.78 -15.56
N VAL A 114 1.71 -7.04 -14.77
CA VAL A 114 0.32 -6.92 -15.18
C VAL A 114 -0.39 -6.01 -14.19
N GLY A 115 -1.27 -5.16 -14.67
CA GLY A 115 -2.05 -4.35 -13.75
C GLY A 115 -3.08 -3.45 -14.41
N ASN A 116 -3.81 -2.79 -13.55
CA ASN A 116 -4.84 -1.83 -13.91
C ASN A 116 -4.37 -0.44 -13.49
N LEU A 117 -4.34 0.48 -14.44
CA LEU A 117 -3.88 1.84 -14.22
C LEU A 117 -5.04 2.81 -14.22
N MET A 118 -5.08 3.67 -13.17
CA MET A 118 -5.86 4.90 -13.12
C MET A 118 -7.37 4.79 -13.37
N GLY A 119 -8.03 3.69 -13.03
CA GLY A 119 -9.48 3.57 -13.17
C GLY A 119 -10.32 4.67 -12.47
N GLY A 120 -9.69 5.45 -11.58
CA GLY A 120 -10.34 6.57 -10.88
C GLY A 120 -10.08 7.95 -11.49
N LEU A 121 -9.09 8.11 -12.39
CA LEU A 121 -8.70 9.42 -12.94
C LEU A 121 -9.05 9.64 -14.41
N VAL A 122 -9.10 8.59 -15.24
CA VAL A 122 -9.14 8.72 -16.71
C VAL A 122 -10.30 7.94 -17.36
N GLY A 123 -11.25 7.40 -16.59
CA GLY A 123 -12.36 6.63 -17.18
C GLY A 123 -12.15 5.12 -17.16
N PRO A 124 -12.43 4.38 -18.24
CA PRO A 124 -12.41 2.92 -18.20
C PRO A 124 -11.05 2.37 -17.82
N ASN A 125 -11.06 1.30 -17.01
CA ASN A 125 -9.87 0.61 -16.54
C ASN A 125 -8.91 0.28 -17.69
N LEU A 126 -7.76 0.91 -17.75
CA LEU A 126 -6.73 0.61 -18.72
C LEU A 126 -5.90 -0.58 -18.22
N TRP A 127 -6.09 -1.72 -18.84
CA TRP A 127 -5.27 -2.90 -18.61
C TRP A 127 -3.94 -2.73 -19.33
N ILE A 128 -2.84 -2.81 -18.58
CA ILE A 128 -1.49 -2.68 -19.12
C ILE A 128 -0.66 -3.91 -18.76
N GLU A 129 0.16 -4.34 -19.74
CA GLU A 129 1.07 -5.48 -19.59
C GLU A 129 2.41 -5.24 -20.30
N GLY A 130 3.37 -6.13 -20.06
CA GLY A 130 4.65 -6.13 -20.74
C GLY A 130 5.60 -5.02 -20.28
N TRP A 131 6.43 -4.52 -21.22
CA TRP A 131 7.52 -3.58 -20.95
C TRP A 131 7.03 -2.26 -20.33
N PHE A 132 5.90 -1.73 -20.80
CA PHE A 132 5.34 -0.48 -20.30
C PHE A 132 4.87 -0.62 -18.84
N ALA A 133 4.16 -1.71 -18.50
CA ALA A 133 3.77 -2.02 -17.13
C ALA A 133 5.00 -2.18 -16.21
N ARG A 134 6.08 -2.80 -16.71
CA ARG A 134 7.34 -2.94 -15.99
C ARG A 134 8.00 -1.58 -15.70
N MET A 135 8.04 -0.68 -16.67
CA MET A 135 8.57 0.67 -16.47
C MET A 135 7.77 1.45 -15.43
N MET A 136 6.45 1.36 -15.48
CA MET A 136 5.58 1.98 -14.47
C MET A 136 5.76 1.38 -13.08
N TYR A 137 5.87 0.07 -12.97
CA TYR A 137 6.16 -0.60 -11.70
C TYR A 137 7.49 -0.11 -11.10
N LEU A 138 8.54 -0.03 -11.90
CA LEU A 138 9.84 0.47 -11.48
C LEU A 138 9.78 1.95 -11.07
N SER A 139 9.03 2.77 -11.78
CA SER A 139 8.86 4.19 -11.44
C SER A 139 8.13 4.38 -10.11
N LEU A 140 7.08 3.62 -9.85
CA LEU A 140 6.38 3.62 -8.57
C LEU A 140 7.28 3.15 -7.42
N TYR A 141 8.04 2.10 -7.64
CA TYR A 141 9.02 1.61 -6.67
C TYR A 141 10.06 2.68 -6.34
N LYS A 142 10.64 3.34 -7.36
CA LYS A 142 11.59 4.43 -7.19
C LYS A 142 10.99 5.66 -6.49
N MET A 143 9.74 5.96 -6.75
CA MET A 143 9.04 7.04 -6.05
C MET A 143 8.92 6.77 -4.54
N HIS A 144 8.67 5.52 -4.14
CA HIS A 144 8.66 5.14 -2.73
C HIS A 144 10.06 5.20 -2.10
N GLU A 145 11.10 4.74 -2.81
CA GLU A 145 12.49 4.88 -2.36
C GLU A 145 12.88 6.37 -2.16
N LEU A 146 12.48 7.24 -3.11
CA LEU A 146 12.71 8.68 -3.02
C LEU A 146 12.06 9.30 -1.77
N ALA A 147 10.83 8.89 -1.45
CA ALA A 147 10.12 9.38 -0.27
C ALA A 147 10.79 8.97 1.05
N LEU A 148 11.43 7.78 1.09
CA LEU A 148 12.09 7.24 2.29
C LEU A 148 13.53 7.72 2.45
N HIS A 149 14.27 7.85 1.35
CA HIS A 149 15.73 8.02 1.38
C HIS A 149 16.23 9.34 0.80
N GLY A 150 15.34 10.10 0.14
CA GLY A 150 15.67 11.34 -0.52
C GLY A 150 16.36 11.17 -1.88
N PHE A 151 16.36 12.27 -2.65
CA PHE A 151 16.78 12.25 -4.06
C PHE A 151 18.24 11.79 -4.27
N TRP A 152 19.18 12.33 -3.53
CA TRP A 152 20.60 12.07 -3.76
C TRP A 152 20.98 10.62 -3.50
N LYS A 153 20.51 10.05 -2.40
CA LYS A 153 20.81 8.65 -2.06
C LYS A 153 20.23 7.69 -3.10
N VAL A 154 18.97 7.87 -3.49
CA VAL A 154 18.32 7.00 -4.47
C VAL A 154 18.96 7.09 -5.85
N THR A 155 19.41 8.29 -6.24
CA THR A 155 20.11 8.49 -7.51
C THR A 155 21.47 7.76 -7.49
N LEU A 156 22.26 7.93 -6.45
CA LEU A 156 23.55 7.25 -6.30
C LEU A 156 23.41 5.73 -6.27
N ASP A 157 22.46 5.21 -5.49
CA ASP A 157 22.20 3.77 -5.43
C ASP A 157 21.73 3.21 -6.78
N THR A 158 20.94 3.99 -7.51
CA THR A 158 20.46 3.57 -8.84
C THR A 158 21.61 3.52 -9.84
N VAL A 159 22.49 4.53 -9.87
CA VAL A 159 23.68 4.54 -10.73
C VAL A 159 24.63 3.41 -10.35
N ALA A 160 24.89 3.21 -9.05
CA ALA A 160 25.73 2.10 -8.57
C ALA A 160 25.19 0.75 -9.03
N ARG A 161 23.89 0.50 -8.89
CA ARG A 161 23.25 -0.75 -9.36
C ARG A 161 23.34 -0.95 -10.88
N ILE A 162 23.24 0.13 -11.68
CA ILE A 162 23.42 0.02 -13.13
C ILE A 162 24.85 -0.40 -13.47
N ILE A 163 25.84 0.13 -12.75
CA ILE A 163 27.26 -0.18 -12.96
C ILE A 163 27.55 -1.61 -12.50
N THR A 164 27.11 -1.99 -11.31
CA THR A 164 27.41 -3.32 -10.70
C THR A 164 26.66 -4.47 -11.38
N ARG A 165 25.44 -4.26 -11.90
CA ARG A 165 24.71 -5.29 -12.66
C ARG A 165 25.45 -5.78 -13.90
N ARG A 166 26.38 -5.01 -14.42
CA ARG A 166 27.26 -5.45 -15.53
C ARG A 166 28.42 -6.34 -15.08
N THR A 167 28.70 -6.40 -13.79
CA THR A 167 29.88 -7.08 -13.23
C THR A 167 29.54 -8.29 -12.34
N GLU A 168 28.28 -8.49 -11.98
CA GLU A 168 27.90 -9.66 -11.20
C GLU A 168 27.83 -10.90 -12.09
N PRO A 169 28.69 -11.93 -11.84
CA PRO A 169 28.55 -13.21 -12.53
C PRO A 169 27.23 -13.86 -12.11
N HIS A 170 26.43 -14.32 -13.08
CA HIS A 170 25.24 -15.14 -12.82
C HIS A 170 25.67 -16.53 -12.30
N VAL A 171 26.12 -16.60 -11.06
CA VAL A 171 26.37 -17.87 -10.38
C VAL A 171 25.06 -18.35 -9.78
N LYS A 172 24.41 -19.30 -10.43
CA LYS A 172 23.36 -20.10 -9.80
C LYS A 172 24.06 -21.08 -8.86
N LEU A 173 24.01 -20.81 -7.56
CA LEU A 173 24.33 -21.81 -6.55
C LEU A 173 23.15 -22.78 -6.49
N HIS A 174 23.37 -24.04 -6.89
CA HIS A 174 22.43 -25.14 -6.70
C HIS A 174 22.51 -25.67 -5.28
#